data_c0eee9734e56bed74ce85b86cd28724c
#
_entry.id   c0eee9734e56bed74ce85b86cd28724c
#
_cell.length_a   1.000
_cell.length_b   1.000
_cell.length_c   1.000
_cell.angle_alpha   90.00
_cell.angle_beta   90.00
_cell.angle_gamma   90.00
#
_symmetry.space_group_name_H-M   'P 1'
#
loop_
_entity.id
_entity.type
_entity.pdbx_description
1 polymer ?
#
loop_
_entity_poly.entity_id
_entity_poly.type
_entity_poly.pdbx_seq_one_letter_code
_entity_poly.pdbx_strand_id
1 'polypeptide(L)'
;MSAHGLPAPSRDDVLAMAQRPTSPSARRLAFYAAGIGLAVFVYALVVDPDRAWRAFHYNWYYFTAISSAGVTWAAVQRITTARWSRPVVRLMEGFVAFLPLAFVDLLLILFVGRSHIFPWTHTAPPNPERALYLNPTFLVARDIGLFLIIMGLGLWFVYNSLRLDIGVIPESGAAWAKGLRERMRRGFGDERREIHTTHSRNGVIAVFMVLFYAYGWSVLTWDFSLTLDMHFQSTLYGWWSFMTAWLGAILSISLLTMWFRNVMRADHLIVTKHFHDLGKLSFAFTAFWGYLTFGQYLVIWYGNMPEETHYMHLRLSAPWITITTIAAALAFLPFFGLMSKAAKVYLPTFIGFALSGLVGTYLQRYTEVYPSLYGIPKHAPLGVVEIGVGVLYLGTWGLCYLAFMAAFPKMRIVMQTSRYRDEIQVPVDPRTMEPLPAHE
;
A
#
# COMPACT_ATOMS: atom_id res chain seq x y z
N MET A 1 -21.22 20.32 15.92
CA MET A 1 -21.84 19.46 16.94
C MET A 1 -20.80 18.36 17.25
N SER A 2 -20.29 18.40 18.46
CA SER A 2 -19.22 17.54 18.96
C SER A 2 -19.74 16.12 19.17
N ALA A 3 -18.93 15.12 18.77
CA ALA A 3 -19.18 13.69 19.03
C ALA A 3 -19.12 13.30 20.53
N HIS A 4 -19.19 14.27 21.43
CA HIS A 4 -19.01 14.10 22.88
C HIS A 4 -20.29 13.73 23.67
N GLY A 5 -21.35 13.30 22.99
CA GLY A 5 -22.62 12.96 23.68
C GLY A 5 -23.14 11.54 23.44
N LEU A 6 -22.54 10.76 22.57
CA LEU A 6 -22.98 9.38 22.38
C LEU A 6 -22.26 8.46 23.35
N PRO A 7 -22.98 7.55 24.06
CA PRO A 7 -22.34 6.55 24.91
C PRO A 7 -21.34 5.72 24.08
N ALA A 8 -20.25 5.30 24.73
CA ALA A 8 -19.28 4.41 24.06
C ALA A 8 -20.04 3.19 23.56
N PRO A 9 -19.79 2.73 22.30
CA PRO A 9 -20.50 1.59 21.75
C PRO A 9 -20.23 0.34 22.61
N SER A 10 -21.24 -0.49 22.80
CA SER A 10 -21.07 -1.73 23.55
C SER A 10 -20.07 -2.66 22.83
N ARG A 11 -19.37 -3.52 23.58
CA ARG A 11 -18.44 -4.49 22.99
C ARG A 11 -19.16 -5.44 22.03
N ASP A 12 -20.37 -5.86 22.38
CA ASP A 12 -21.17 -6.78 21.57
C ASP A 12 -21.62 -6.14 20.25
N ASP A 13 -21.99 -4.85 20.25
CA ASP A 13 -22.34 -4.13 19.03
C ASP A 13 -21.14 -4.00 18.07
N VAL A 14 -19.96 -3.63 18.60
CA VAL A 14 -18.75 -3.51 17.80
C VAL A 14 -18.32 -4.88 17.26
N LEU A 15 -18.44 -5.94 18.07
CA LEU A 15 -18.16 -7.30 17.68
C LEU A 15 -19.09 -7.77 16.55
N ALA A 16 -20.39 -7.57 16.72
CA ALA A 16 -21.40 -7.93 15.70
C ALA A 16 -21.14 -7.25 14.37
N MET A 17 -20.74 -5.97 14.38
CA MET A 17 -20.35 -5.24 13.17
C MET A 17 -19.05 -5.76 12.56
N ALA A 18 -18.02 -5.96 13.38
CA ALA A 18 -16.70 -6.39 12.93
C ALA A 18 -16.70 -7.81 12.32
N GLN A 19 -17.66 -8.64 12.68
CA GLN A 19 -17.81 -10.02 12.20
C GLN A 19 -18.70 -10.18 10.98
N ARG A 20 -19.45 -9.15 10.57
CA ARG A 20 -20.35 -9.27 9.40
C ARG A 20 -19.62 -9.81 8.18
N PRO A 21 -20.17 -10.84 7.50
CA PRO A 21 -19.52 -11.43 6.35
C PRO A 21 -19.41 -10.42 5.20
N THR A 22 -18.33 -10.49 4.45
CA THR A 22 -18.22 -9.82 3.15
C THR A 22 -19.10 -10.50 2.12
N SER A 23 -19.55 -9.73 1.12
CA SER A 23 -20.38 -10.29 0.05
C SER A 23 -19.68 -11.48 -0.65
N PRO A 24 -20.37 -12.62 -0.83
CA PRO A 24 -19.85 -13.74 -1.62
C PRO A 24 -19.53 -13.37 -3.07
N SER A 25 -20.24 -12.36 -3.63
CA SER A 25 -20.00 -11.86 -4.99
C SER A 25 -18.62 -11.20 -5.12
N ALA A 26 -18.17 -10.43 -4.13
CA ALA A 26 -16.86 -9.81 -4.15
C ALA A 26 -15.73 -10.86 -4.20
N ARG A 27 -15.86 -11.93 -3.39
CA ARG A 27 -14.89 -13.04 -3.39
C ARG A 27 -14.90 -13.79 -4.71
N ARG A 28 -16.10 -14.07 -5.28
CA ARG A 28 -16.22 -14.72 -6.59
C ARG A 28 -15.60 -13.86 -7.70
N LEU A 29 -15.88 -12.55 -7.71
CA LEU A 29 -15.29 -11.63 -8.68
C LEU A 29 -13.76 -11.63 -8.61
N ALA A 30 -13.20 -11.54 -7.41
CA ALA A 30 -11.74 -11.58 -7.21
C ALA A 30 -11.15 -12.95 -7.67
N PHE A 31 -11.86 -14.06 -7.43
CA PHE A 31 -11.45 -15.39 -7.87
C PHE A 31 -11.45 -15.51 -9.41
N TYR A 32 -12.52 -15.06 -10.07
CA TYR A 32 -12.57 -15.07 -11.53
C TYR A 32 -11.54 -14.13 -12.15
N ALA A 33 -11.33 -12.94 -11.56
CA ALA A 33 -10.30 -12.02 -12.01
C ALA A 33 -8.90 -12.66 -11.92
N ALA A 34 -8.56 -13.28 -10.79
CA ALA A 34 -7.31 -14.00 -10.64
C ALA A 34 -7.17 -15.16 -11.65
N GLY A 35 -8.24 -15.95 -11.86
CA GLY A 35 -8.22 -17.07 -12.79
C GLY A 35 -8.06 -16.65 -14.27
N ILE A 36 -8.82 -15.65 -14.69
CA ILE A 36 -8.72 -15.09 -16.06
C ILE A 36 -7.33 -14.46 -16.26
N GLY A 37 -6.87 -13.67 -15.30
CA GLY A 37 -5.56 -13.04 -15.39
C GLY A 37 -4.42 -14.05 -15.42
N LEU A 38 -4.52 -15.14 -14.64
CA LEU A 38 -3.55 -16.24 -14.67
C LEU A 38 -3.54 -16.95 -16.04
N ALA A 39 -4.69 -17.19 -16.63
CA ALA A 39 -4.79 -17.77 -17.97
C ALA A 39 -4.11 -16.89 -19.03
N VAL A 40 -4.33 -15.56 -18.96
CA VAL A 40 -3.65 -14.59 -19.84
C VAL A 40 -2.14 -14.58 -19.61
N PHE A 41 -1.68 -14.63 -18.36
CA PHE A 41 -0.26 -14.67 -18.04
C PHE A 41 0.42 -15.94 -18.58
N VAL A 42 -0.20 -17.12 -18.35
CA VAL A 42 0.30 -18.41 -18.87
C VAL A 42 0.34 -18.42 -20.41
N TYR A 43 -0.71 -17.91 -21.05
CA TYR A 43 -0.72 -17.75 -22.52
C TYR A 43 0.42 -16.83 -22.99
N ALA A 44 0.61 -15.69 -22.33
CA ALA A 44 1.67 -14.74 -22.67
C ALA A 44 3.07 -15.34 -22.48
N LEU A 45 3.29 -16.16 -21.44
CA LEU A 45 4.58 -16.87 -21.23
C LEU A 45 4.95 -17.79 -22.39
N VAL A 46 3.95 -18.35 -23.10
CA VAL A 46 4.20 -19.23 -24.25
C VAL A 46 4.45 -18.42 -25.54
N VAL A 47 3.74 -17.30 -25.72
CA VAL A 47 3.76 -16.52 -26.97
C VAL A 47 4.86 -15.46 -26.96
N ASP A 48 5.03 -14.74 -25.86
CA ASP A 48 6.00 -13.64 -25.70
C ASP A 48 6.45 -13.56 -24.22
N PRO A 49 7.41 -14.41 -23.82
CA PRO A 49 7.89 -14.47 -22.45
C PRO A 49 8.42 -13.14 -21.92
N ASP A 50 9.11 -12.35 -22.74
CA ASP A 50 9.65 -11.06 -22.34
C ASP A 50 8.52 -10.10 -21.93
N ARG A 51 7.50 -10.01 -22.76
CA ARG A 51 6.33 -9.17 -22.49
C ARG A 51 5.56 -9.66 -21.28
N ALA A 52 5.41 -10.97 -21.11
CA ALA A 52 4.75 -11.57 -19.95
C ALA A 52 5.46 -11.20 -18.63
N TRP A 53 6.80 -11.38 -18.56
CA TRP A 53 7.58 -11.08 -17.38
C TRP A 53 7.65 -9.57 -17.07
N ARG A 54 7.73 -8.73 -18.11
CA ARG A 54 7.68 -7.27 -17.94
C ARG A 54 6.34 -6.80 -17.40
N ALA A 55 5.23 -7.38 -17.90
CA ALA A 55 3.90 -7.13 -17.37
C ALA A 55 3.76 -7.63 -15.92
N PHE A 56 4.28 -8.81 -15.60
CA PHE A 56 4.31 -9.35 -14.24
C PHE A 56 5.09 -8.42 -13.28
N HIS A 57 6.26 -7.97 -13.71
CA HIS A 57 7.15 -7.13 -12.93
C HIS A 57 6.52 -5.80 -12.53
N TYR A 58 5.98 -4.99 -13.46
CA TYR A 58 5.44 -3.69 -13.08
C TYR A 58 4.16 -3.80 -12.23
N ASN A 59 3.36 -4.86 -12.43
CA ASN A 59 2.21 -5.14 -11.59
C ASN A 59 2.64 -5.56 -10.18
N TRP A 60 3.62 -6.47 -10.06
CA TRP A 60 4.23 -6.79 -8.77
C TRP A 60 4.72 -5.52 -8.06
N TYR A 61 5.43 -4.68 -8.76
CA TYR A 61 5.98 -3.44 -8.24
C TYR A 61 4.88 -2.51 -7.72
N TYR A 62 3.77 -2.35 -8.44
CA TYR A 62 2.64 -1.51 -8.02
C TYR A 62 1.90 -2.08 -6.80
N PHE A 63 1.44 -3.32 -6.85
CA PHE A 63 0.62 -3.91 -5.79
C PHE A 63 1.40 -4.15 -4.50
N THR A 64 2.69 -4.48 -4.61
CA THR A 64 3.60 -4.62 -3.47
C THR A 64 3.86 -3.27 -2.80
N ALA A 65 4.07 -2.22 -3.61
CA ALA A 65 4.24 -0.85 -3.14
C ALA A 65 3.06 -0.39 -2.29
N ILE A 66 1.85 -0.51 -2.83
CA ILE A 66 0.62 -0.11 -2.11
C ILE A 66 0.43 -0.95 -0.85
N SER A 67 0.72 -2.25 -0.90
CA SER A 67 0.53 -3.14 0.24
C SER A 67 1.50 -2.83 1.37
N SER A 68 2.77 -2.62 1.06
CA SER A 68 3.79 -2.22 2.03
C SER A 68 3.47 -0.85 2.63
N ALA A 69 3.04 0.12 1.80
CA ALA A 69 2.61 1.43 2.25
C ALA A 69 1.35 1.33 3.13
N GLY A 70 0.36 0.53 2.73
CA GLY A 70 -0.92 0.39 3.42
C GLY A 70 -0.76 -0.12 4.85
N VAL A 71 0.07 -1.14 5.07
CA VAL A 71 0.36 -1.62 6.43
C VAL A 71 1.23 -0.62 7.21
N THR A 72 2.12 0.10 6.55
CA THR A 72 2.95 1.14 7.20
C THR A 72 2.10 2.35 7.61
N TRP A 73 1.00 2.66 6.92
CA TRP A 73 0.00 3.63 7.36
C TRP A 73 -0.55 3.29 8.75
N ALA A 74 -0.78 2.01 9.07
CA ALA A 74 -1.20 1.59 10.42
C ALA A 74 -0.11 1.86 11.47
N ALA A 75 1.16 1.69 11.11
CA ALA A 75 2.29 2.03 11.97
C ALA A 75 2.36 3.54 12.25
N VAL A 76 2.15 4.38 11.23
CA VAL A 76 2.10 5.85 11.39
C VAL A 76 0.96 6.25 12.34
N GLN A 77 -0.24 5.63 12.23
CA GLN A 77 -1.32 5.88 13.19
C GLN A 77 -0.91 5.55 14.63
N ARG A 78 -0.05 4.54 14.81
CA ARG A 78 0.47 4.17 16.13
C ARG A 78 1.49 5.20 16.65
N ILE A 79 2.42 5.68 15.80
CA ILE A 79 3.44 6.67 16.17
C ILE A 79 2.78 8.01 16.54
N THR A 80 1.84 8.45 15.72
CA THR A 80 1.13 9.72 15.92
C THR A 80 0.02 9.64 16.98
N THR A 81 -0.17 8.48 17.62
CA THR A 81 -1.26 8.22 18.59
C THR A 81 -2.63 8.65 18.07
N ALA A 82 -2.88 8.48 16.79
CA ALA A 82 -4.04 8.98 16.09
C ALA A 82 -5.36 8.36 16.62
N ARG A 83 -6.26 9.22 17.13
CA ARG A 83 -7.54 8.79 17.68
C ARG A 83 -8.62 8.65 16.61
N TRP A 84 -8.54 9.49 15.57
CA TRP A 84 -9.53 9.51 14.49
C TRP A 84 -9.59 8.20 13.70
N SER A 85 -8.44 7.55 13.52
CA SER A 85 -8.31 6.36 12.66
C SER A 85 -8.70 5.04 13.33
N ARG A 86 -9.03 5.02 14.63
CA ARG A 86 -9.36 3.79 15.37
C ARG A 86 -10.30 2.82 14.64
N PRO A 87 -11.43 3.25 14.04
CA PRO A 87 -12.32 2.33 13.35
C PRO A 87 -11.77 1.86 11.97
N VAL A 88 -10.72 2.53 11.45
CA VAL A 88 -10.20 2.31 10.10
C VAL A 88 -8.88 1.55 10.10
N VAL A 89 -8.10 1.58 11.20
CA VAL A 89 -6.75 1.01 11.25
C VAL A 89 -6.71 -0.47 10.87
N ARG A 90 -7.72 -1.27 11.22
CA ARG A 90 -7.78 -2.69 10.82
C ARG A 90 -7.83 -2.87 9.30
N LEU A 91 -8.46 -1.94 8.58
CA LEU A 91 -8.48 -1.95 7.12
C LEU A 91 -7.08 -1.66 6.54
N MET A 92 -6.28 -0.81 7.19
CA MET A 92 -4.88 -0.58 6.85
C MET A 92 -4.02 -1.84 7.12
N GLU A 93 -4.23 -2.50 8.24
CA GLU A 93 -3.53 -3.74 8.60
C GLU A 93 -3.80 -4.89 7.61
N GLY A 94 -4.97 -4.92 6.98
CA GLY A 94 -5.35 -5.93 6.00
C GLY A 94 -4.44 -6.00 4.78
N PHE A 95 -3.73 -4.92 4.46
CA PHE A 95 -2.77 -4.88 3.35
C PHE A 95 -1.59 -5.86 3.55
N VAL A 96 -1.27 -6.22 4.79
CA VAL A 96 -0.20 -7.17 5.10
C VAL A 96 -0.43 -8.56 4.47
N ALA A 97 -1.70 -8.92 4.23
CA ALA A 97 -2.06 -10.23 3.72
C ALA A 97 -1.52 -10.55 2.31
N PHE A 98 -1.23 -9.52 1.52
CA PHE A 98 -0.64 -9.70 0.19
C PHE A 98 0.89 -9.89 0.23
N LEU A 99 1.59 -9.40 1.25
CA LEU A 99 3.06 -9.41 1.30
C LEU A 99 3.69 -10.81 1.20
N PRO A 100 3.15 -11.88 1.81
CA PRO A 100 3.70 -13.23 1.61
C PRO A 100 3.61 -13.72 0.16
N LEU A 101 2.52 -13.40 -0.56
CA LEU A 101 2.42 -13.71 -1.99
C LEU A 101 3.40 -12.85 -2.79
N ALA A 102 3.47 -11.55 -2.49
CA ALA A 102 4.42 -10.65 -3.12
C ALA A 102 5.89 -11.07 -2.92
N PHE A 103 6.21 -11.74 -1.81
CA PHE A 103 7.52 -12.34 -1.59
C PHE A 103 7.78 -13.53 -2.53
N VAL A 104 6.80 -14.39 -2.73
CA VAL A 104 6.90 -15.49 -3.70
C VAL A 104 7.09 -14.92 -5.11
N ASP A 105 6.32 -13.91 -5.48
CA ASP A 105 6.44 -13.22 -6.77
C ASP A 105 7.83 -12.58 -6.95
N LEU A 106 8.40 -12.00 -5.88
CA LEU A 106 9.77 -11.48 -5.86
C LEU A 106 10.79 -12.58 -6.21
N LEU A 107 10.65 -13.76 -5.60
CA LEU A 107 11.53 -14.88 -5.90
C LEU A 107 11.38 -15.34 -7.35
N LEU A 108 10.16 -15.36 -7.89
CA LEU A 108 9.92 -15.68 -9.30
C LEU A 108 10.59 -14.64 -10.23
N ILE A 109 10.50 -13.35 -9.92
CA ILE A 109 11.16 -12.29 -10.68
C ILE A 109 12.69 -12.47 -10.64
N LEU A 110 13.27 -12.67 -9.46
CA LEU A 110 14.73 -12.71 -9.29
C LEU A 110 15.38 -14.00 -9.83
N PHE A 111 14.68 -15.14 -9.77
CA PHE A 111 15.26 -16.42 -10.15
C PHE A 111 14.79 -16.94 -11.51
N VAL A 112 13.59 -16.58 -11.96
CA VAL A 112 13.01 -17.06 -13.24
C VAL A 112 12.90 -15.93 -14.25
N GLY A 113 12.30 -14.79 -13.89
CA GLY A 113 12.01 -13.68 -14.80
C GLY A 113 13.16 -12.73 -15.07
N ARG A 114 14.26 -12.83 -14.32
CA ARG A 114 15.35 -11.84 -14.31
C ARG A 114 15.89 -11.50 -15.69
N SER A 115 16.18 -12.51 -16.51
CA SER A 115 16.74 -12.34 -17.86
C SER A 115 15.78 -11.67 -18.84
N HIS A 116 14.46 -11.76 -18.60
CA HIS A 116 13.43 -11.15 -19.45
C HIS A 116 13.13 -9.69 -19.07
N ILE A 117 13.52 -9.28 -17.85
CA ILE A 117 13.17 -7.97 -17.29
C ILE A 117 14.37 -7.03 -17.30
N PHE A 118 15.53 -7.49 -16.78
CA PHE A 118 16.64 -6.59 -16.46
C PHE A 118 17.72 -6.55 -17.54
N PRO A 119 17.96 -5.38 -18.19
CA PRO A 119 18.96 -5.23 -19.24
C PRO A 119 20.39 -5.58 -18.81
N TRP A 120 20.75 -5.31 -17.56
CA TRP A 120 22.08 -5.59 -16.99
C TRP A 120 22.41 -7.09 -16.88
N THR A 121 21.46 -7.98 -17.11
CA THR A 121 21.73 -9.43 -17.22
C THR A 121 22.39 -9.81 -18.55
N HIS A 122 22.25 -8.99 -19.59
CA HIS A 122 22.75 -9.21 -20.92
C HIS A 122 23.81 -8.19 -21.36
N THR A 123 23.81 -7.01 -20.75
CA THR A 123 24.70 -5.90 -21.11
C THR A 123 25.54 -5.53 -19.89
N ALA A 124 26.84 -5.39 -20.07
CA ALA A 124 27.75 -4.99 -18.99
C ALA A 124 27.40 -3.57 -18.49
N PRO A 125 27.40 -3.34 -17.18
CA PRO A 125 27.21 -2.00 -16.62
C PRO A 125 28.26 -1.01 -17.11
N PRO A 126 27.91 0.28 -17.28
CA PRO A 126 28.75 1.27 -17.94
C PRO A 126 30.01 1.65 -17.15
N ASN A 127 30.05 1.41 -15.85
CA ASN A 127 31.21 1.73 -14.99
C ASN A 127 31.40 0.67 -13.89
N PRO A 128 32.62 0.56 -13.29
CA PRO A 128 32.94 -0.42 -12.25
C PRO A 128 32.07 -0.30 -10.99
N GLU A 129 31.72 0.91 -10.61
CA GLU A 129 30.89 1.16 -9.41
C GLU A 129 29.49 0.58 -9.60
N ARG A 130 28.90 0.77 -10.78
CA ARG A 130 27.63 0.15 -11.14
C ARG A 130 27.71 -1.36 -11.24
N ALA A 131 28.81 -1.87 -11.76
CA ALA A 131 29.04 -3.32 -11.81
C ALA A 131 29.08 -3.94 -10.41
N LEU A 132 29.65 -3.25 -9.43
CA LEU A 132 29.64 -3.68 -8.04
C LEU A 132 28.21 -3.64 -7.46
N TYR A 133 27.46 -2.54 -7.70
CA TYR A 133 26.09 -2.39 -7.22
C TYR A 133 25.12 -3.40 -7.83
N LEU A 134 25.28 -3.69 -9.13
CA LEU A 134 24.45 -4.64 -9.89
C LEU A 134 25.01 -6.07 -9.87
N ASN A 135 25.97 -6.37 -8.99
CA ASN A 135 26.43 -7.76 -8.81
C ASN A 135 25.22 -8.64 -8.46
N PRO A 136 24.91 -9.70 -9.25
CA PRO A 136 23.69 -10.49 -9.11
C PRO A 136 23.51 -11.08 -7.71
N THR A 137 24.59 -11.57 -7.09
CA THR A 137 24.53 -12.17 -5.76
C THR A 137 24.22 -11.11 -4.69
N PHE A 138 24.88 -9.96 -4.78
CA PHE A 138 24.67 -8.86 -3.85
C PHE A 138 23.25 -8.26 -3.99
N LEU A 139 22.79 -8.06 -5.23
CA LEU A 139 21.46 -7.54 -5.53
C LEU A 139 20.38 -8.49 -4.99
N VAL A 140 20.43 -9.78 -5.30
CA VAL A 140 19.46 -10.76 -4.83
C VAL A 140 19.44 -10.84 -3.30
N ALA A 141 20.60 -10.88 -2.65
CA ALA A 141 20.68 -10.92 -1.19
C ALA A 141 20.10 -9.66 -0.54
N ARG A 142 20.39 -8.49 -1.12
CA ARG A 142 19.87 -7.19 -0.65
C ARG A 142 18.36 -7.11 -0.79
N ASP A 143 17.80 -7.44 -1.95
CA ASP A 143 16.38 -7.32 -2.23
C ASP A 143 15.55 -8.30 -1.39
N ILE A 144 15.98 -9.55 -1.29
CA ILE A 144 15.35 -10.55 -0.42
C ILE A 144 15.44 -10.09 1.04
N GLY A 145 16.61 -9.64 1.49
CA GLY A 145 16.82 -9.18 2.86
C GLY A 145 15.94 -7.99 3.23
N LEU A 146 15.91 -6.96 2.39
CA LEU A 146 15.07 -5.77 2.59
C LEU A 146 13.59 -6.13 2.60
N PHE A 147 13.16 -6.95 1.64
CA PHE A 147 11.76 -7.35 1.56
C PHE A 147 11.33 -8.17 2.78
N LEU A 148 12.17 -9.11 3.24
CA LEU A 148 11.92 -9.90 4.44
C LEU A 148 11.82 -9.02 5.69
N ILE A 149 12.62 -7.97 5.81
CA ILE A 149 12.53 -7.01 6.92
C ILE A 149 11.20 -6.27 6.86
N ILE A 150 10.83 -5.69 5.70
CA ILE A 150 9.58 -4.95 5.53
C ILE A 150 8.38 -5.86 5.83
N MET A 151 8.34 -7.05 5.23
CA MET A 151 7.27 -8.03 5.44
C MET A 151 7.23 -8.52 6.89
N GLY A 152 8.38 -8.88 7.47
CA GLY A 152 8.49 -9.42 8.82
C GLY A 152 8.03 -8.43 9.88
N LEU A 153 8.45 -7.17 9.79
CA LEU A 153 8.00 -6.10 10.69
C LEU A 153 6.48 -5.86 10.54
N GLY A 154 5.97 -5.84 9.30
CA GLY A 154 4.53 -5.68 9.03
C GLY A 154 3.71 -6.82 9.63
N LEU A 155 4.11 -8.07 9.41
CA LEU A 155 3.46 -9.25 9.99
C LEU A 155 3.51 -9.24 11.51
N TRP A 156 4.65 -8.87 12.10
CA TRP A 156 4.80 -8.81 13.57
C TRP A 156 3.93 -7.72 14.18
N PHE A 157 3.89 -6.53 13.57
CA PHE A 157 3.03 -5.44 14.01
C PHE A 157 1.54 -5.84 14.00
N VAL A 158 1.09 -6.42 12.89
CA VAL A 158 -0.30 -6.85 12.71
C VAL A 158 -0.62 -8.02 13.63
N TYR A 159 0.31 -8.99 13.80
CA TYR A 159 0.13 -10.10 14.73
C TYR A 159 -0.16 -9.62 16.16
N ASN A 160 0.63 -8.67 16.69
CA ASN A 160 0.40 -8.12 18.03
C ASN A 160 -0.96 -7.42 18.14
N SER A 161 -1.35 -6.65 17.09
CA SER A 161 -2.65 -5.99 17.04
C SER A 161 -3.82 -6.97 17.01
N LEU A 162 -3.72 -8.03 16.20
CA LEU A 162 -4.74 -9.08 16.10
C LEU A 162 -4.84 -9.88 17.40
N ARG A 163 -3.70 -10.25 18.00
CA ARG A 163 -3.64 -11.02 19.25
C ARG A 163 -4.43 -10.33 20.36
N LEU A 164 -4.35 -9.00 20.45
CA LEU A 164 -5.07 -8.23 21.44
C LEU A 164 -6.59 -8.41 21.30
N ASP A 165 -7.13 -8.29 20.08
CA ASP A 165 -8.58 -8.46 19.85
C ASP A 165 -9.03 -9.92 20.01
N ILE A 166 -8.27 -10.87 19.45
CA ILE A 166 -8.62 -12.30 19.48
C ILE A 166 -8.55 -12.85 20.93
N GLY A 167 -7.69 -12.29 21.78
CA GLY A 167 -7.56 -12.69 23.17
C GLY A 167 -8.83 -12.43 23.98
N VAL A 168 -9.54 -11.33 23.71
CA VAL A 168 -10.69 -10.84 24.50
C VAL A 168 -12.03 -11.21 23.93
N ILE A 169 -12.13 -11.66 22.68
CA ILE A 169 -13.40 -11.98 22.02
C ILE A 169 -13.61 -13.49 21.89
N PRO A 170 -14.88 -13.95 21.88
CA PRO A 170 -15.22 -15.32 21.55
C PRO A 170 -14.71 -15.71 20.16
N GLU A 171 -14.60 -16.99 19.89
CA GLU A 171 -14.25 -17.49 18.56
C GLU A 171 -15.21 -16.96 17.49
N SER A 172 -14.63 -16.23 16.52
CA SER A 172 -15.39 -15.64 15.44
C SER A 172 -14.52 -15.58 14.19
N GLY A 173 -15.17 -15.54 13.01
CA GLY A 173 -14.52 -15.51 11.72
C GLY A 173 -14.46 -16.87 11.02
N ALA A 174 -13.81 -16.94 9.86
CA ALA A 174 -13.80 -18.13 9.01
C ALA A 174 -13.22 -19.36 9.71
N ALA A 175 -13.85 -20.52 9.51
CA ALA A 175 -13.50 -21.80 10.16
C ALA A 175 -12.04 -22.22 9.87
N TRP A 176 -11.56 -22.01 8.63
CA TRP A 176 -10.19 -22.36 8.23
C TRP A 176 -9.10 -21.63 9.04
N ALA A 177 -9.40 -20.44 9.61
CA ALA A 177 -8.48 -19.67 10.40
C ALA A 177 -8.57 -19.98 11.92
N LYS A 178 -9.43 -20.93 12.33
CA LYS A 178 -9.65 -21.26 13.74
C LYS A 178 -8.34 -21.64 14.47
N GLY A 179 -7.59 -22.56 13.89
CA GLY A 179 -6.31 -23.00 14.49
C GLY A 179 -5.26 -21.88 14.62
N LEU A 180 -5.24 -20.93 13.68
CA LEU A 180 -4.38 -19.75 13.78
C LEU A 180 -4.82 -18.84 14.94
N ARG A 181 -6.11 -18.55 15.06
CA ARG A 181 -6.65 -17.74 16.16
C ARG A 181 -6.41 -18.39 17.53
N GLU A 182 -6.59 -19.69 17.65
CA GLU A 182 -6.29 -20.43 18.86
C GLU A 182 -4.82 -20.34 19.27
N ARG A 183 -3.90 -20.45 18.29
CA ARG A 183 -2.45 -20.24 18.54
C ARG A 183 -2.17 -18.84 19.04
N MET A 184 -2.80 -17.81 18.44
CA MET A 184 -2.64 -16.41 18.84
C MET A 184 -3.16 -16.13 20.25
N ARG A 185 -4.20 -16.87 20.71
CA ARG A 185 -4.75 -16.75 22.07
C ARG A 185 -3.89 -17.41 23.14
N ARG A 186 -3.00 -18.32 22.80
CA ARG A 186 -2.15 -19.01 23.79
C ARG A 186 -1.34 -18.00 24.60
N GLY A 187 -1.40 -18.17 25.94
CA GLY A 187 -0.70 -17.26 26.85
C GLY A 187 -1.24 -15.83 26.87
N PHE A 188 -2.48 -15.61 26.42
CA PHE A 188 -3.15 -14.33 26.62
C PHE A 188 -3.52 -14.20 28.08
N GLY A 189 -3.07 -13.10 28.72
CA GLY A 189 -3.28 -12.85 30.12
C GLY A 189 -4.42 -11.87 30.42
N ASP A 190 -4.17 -10.93 31.31
CA ASP A 190 -5.12 -9.85 31.64
C ASP A 190 -5.16 -8.82 30.52
N GLU A 191 -6.38 -8.34 30.20
CA GLU A 191 -6.63 -7.37 29.11
C GLU A 191 -5.82 -6.08 29.31
N ARG A 192 -5.74 -5.55 30.53
CA ARG A 192 -4.99 -4.34 30.83
C ARG A 192 -3.50 -4.50 30.53
N ARG A 193 -2.90 -5.58 31.02
CA ARG A 193 -1.48 -5.89 30.79
C ARG A 193 -1.18 -6.08 29.29
N GLU A 194 -2.04 -6.79 28.58
CA GLU A 194 -1.85 -7.03 27.12
C GLU A 194 -2.00 -5.74 26.30
N ILE A 195 -2.89 -4.81 26.68
CA ILE A 195 -2.99 -3.49 26.07
C ILE A 195 -1.67 -2.73 26.21
N HIS A 196 -1.14 -2.61 27.43
CA HIS A 196 0.14 -1.93 27.68
C HIS A 196 1.31 -2.58 26.93
N THR A 197 1.40 -3.90 26.97
CA THR A 197 2.45 -4.65 26.30
C THR A 197 2.39 -4.47 24.78
N THR A 198 1.19 -4.61 24.19
CA THR A 198 0.98 -4.43 22.75
C THR A 198 1.27 -2.98 22.34
N HIS A 199 0.82 -2.02 23.14
CA HIS A 199 1.07 -0.59 22.89
C HIS A 199 2.56 -0.28 22.86
N SER A 200 3.33 -0.74 23.85
CA SER A 200 4.78 -0.52 23.93
C SER A 200 5.50 -1.21 22.75
N ARG A 201 5.27 -2.50 22.54
CA ARG A 201 5.90 -3.26 21.44
C ARG A 201 5.61 -2.67 20.07
N ASN A 202 4.35 -2.41 19.78
CA ASN A 202 3.97 -1.83 18.50
C ASN A 202 4.47 -0.40 18.32
N GLY A 203 4.75 0.34 19.41
CA GLY A 203 5.43 1.63 19.35
C GLY A 203 6.83 1.52 18.75
N VAL A 204 7.63 0.59 19.25
CA VAL A 204 8.98 0.33 18.76
C VAL A 204 8.96 -0.23 17.33
N ILE A 205 8.14 -1.26 17.09
CA ILE A 205 8.02 -1.88 15.76
C ILE A 205 7.60 -0.84 14.72
N ALA A 206 6.66 0.05 15.05
CA ALA A 206 6.17 1.07 14.13
C ALA A 206 7.26 2.02 13.66
N VAL A 207 8.19 2.44 14.54
CA VAL A 207 9.33 3.29 14.17
C VAL A 207 10.22 2.56 13.16
N PHE A 208 10.58 1.30 13.44
CA PHE A 208 11.37 0.50 12.50
C PHE A 208 10.62 0.24 11.18
N MET A 209 9.31 -0.01 11.23
CA MET A 209 8.51 -0.18 10.00
C MET A 209 8.59 1.04 9.10
N VAL A 210 8.40 2.24 9.65
CA VAL A 210 8.45 3.48 8.86
C VAL A 210 9.84 3.70 8.30
N LEU A 211 10.89 3.48 9.11
CA LEU A 211 12.28 3.64 8.69
C LEU A 211 12.64 2.67 7.56
N PHE A 212 12.42 1.36 7.78
CA PHE A 212 12.76 0.34 6.79
C PHE A 212 11.86 0.39 5.56
N TYR A 213 10.60 0.84 5.69
CA TYR A 213 9.78 1.08 4.52
C TYR A 213 10.32 2.26 3.70
N ALA A 214 10.63 3.40 4.31
CA ALA A 214 11.07 4.59 3.60
C ALA A 214 12.39 4.33 2.83
N TYR A 215 13.41 3.84 3.52
CA TYR A 215 14.71 3.57 2.89
C TYR A 215 14.71 2.28 2.08
N GLY A 216 14.15 1.19 2.60
CA GLY A 216 14.12 -0.10 1.92
C GLY A 216 13.30 -0.06 0.63
N TRP A 217 12.14 0.63 0.64
CA TRP A 217 11.36 0.80 -0.58
C TRP A 217 12.08 1.68 -1.61
N SER A 218 12.85 2.68 -1.18
CA SER A 218 13.68 3.48 -2.08
C SER A 218 14.76 2.64 -2.76
N VAL A 219 15.43 1.75 -2.00
CA VAL A 219 16.44 0.82 -2.57
C VAL A 219 15.78 -0.17 -3.54
N LEU A 220 14.66 -0.80 -3.15
CA LEU A 220 13.91 -1.68 -4.05
C LEU A 220 13.47 -0.95 -5.33
N THR A 221 13.12 0.34 -5.23
CA THR A 221 12.79 1.17 -6.40
C THR A 221 13.99 1.36 -7.32
N TRP A 222 15.17 1.62 -6.76
CA TRP A 222 16.37 1.70 -7.57
C TRP A 222 16.65 0.39 -8.29
N ASP A 223 16.51 -0.74 -7.62
CA ASP A 223 16.80 -2.06 -8.18
C ASP A 223 15.77 -2.50 -9.22
N PHE A 224 14.48 -2.26 -8.96
CA PHE A 224 13.39 -2.74 -9.83
C PHE A 224 12.91 -1.75 -10.89
N SER A 225 13.26 -0.48 -10.79
CA SER A 225 12.80 0.54 -11.73
C SER A 225 13.92 1.39 -12.32
N LEU A 226 14.79 1.97 -11.50
CA LEU A 226 15.83 2.86 -11.99
C LEU A 226 16.89 2.12 -12.82
N THR A 227 17.30 0.92 -12.40
CA THR A 227 18.30 0.11 -13.11
C THR A 227 17.86 -0.43 -14.47
N LEU A 228 16.59 -0.29 -14.83
CA LEU A 228 16.09 -0.59 -16.18
C LEU A 228 16.66 0.36 -17.23
N ASP A 229 17.06 1.57 -16.81
CA ASP A 229 17.91 2.47 -17.59
C ASP A 229 19.29 2.53 -16.91
N MET A 230 20.28 1.84 -17.48
CA MET A 230 21.60 1.69 -16.86
C MET A 230 22.40 2.99 -16.80
N HIS A 231 22.01 4.03 -17.53
CA HIS A 231 22.69 5.33 -17.51
C HIS A 231 22.04 6.32 -16.57
N PHE A 232 20.75 6.15 -16.27
CA PHE A 232 19.99 7.07 -15.44
C PHE A 232 20.37 6.96 -13.96
N GLN A 233 20.52 8.12 -13.31
CA GLN A 233 20.77 8.25 -11.88
C GLN A 233 19.89 9.35 -11.30
N SER A 234 19.25 9.07 -10.16
CA SER A 234 18.53 10.08 -9.40
C SER A 234 18.30 9.63 -7.97
N THR A 235 18.77 10.40 -7.00
CA THR A 235 18.52 10.17 -5.58
C THR A 235 17.07 10.44 -5.21
N LEU A 236 16.45 11.45 -5.83
CA LEU A 236 15.06 11.81 -5.60
C LEU A 236 14.08 10.75 -6.10
N TYR A 237 14.49 9.91 -7.04
CA TYR A 237 13.65 8.88 -7.66
C TYR A 237 13.06 7.88 -6.64
N GLY A 238 13.86 7.45 -5.66
CA GLY A 238 13.39 6.58 -4.58
C GLY A 238 12.29 7.23 -3.74
N TRP A 239 12.46 8.49 -3.38
CA TRP A 239 11.46 9.25 -2.62
C TRP A 239 10.18 9.53 -3.40
N TRP A 240 10.32 9.83 -4.67
CA TRP A 240 9.18 10.02 -5.57
C TRP A 240 8.36 8.73 -5.72
N SER A 241 9.03 7.60 -5.91
CA SER A 241 8.38 6.29 -5.96
C SER A 241 7.73 5.89 -4.63
N PHE A 242 8.41 6.15 -3.51
CA PHE A 242 7.85 6.00 -2.17
C PHE A 242 6.55 6.79 -2.05
N MET A 243 6.55 8.06 -2.45
CA MET A 243 5.37 8.92 -2.35
C MET A 243 4.23 8.46 -3.26
N THR A 244 4.54 7.94 -4.44
CA THR A 244 3.54 7.33 -5.32
C THR A 244 2.84 6.14 -4.65
N ALA A 245 3.61 5.27 -4.00
CA ALA A 245 3.07 4.14 -3.24
C ALA A 245 2.22 4.59 -2.04
N TRP A 246 2.71 5.61 -1.34
CA TRP A 246 2.05 6.19 -0.17
C TRP A 246 0.70 6.82 -0.51
N LEU A 247 0.65 7.58 -1.62
CA LEU A 247 -0.58 8.14 -2.18
C LEU A 247 -1.54 7.03 -2.63
N GLY A 248 -1.06 6.04 -3.38
CA GLY A 248 -1.87 4.90 -3.80
C GLY A 248 -2.48 4.15 -2.63
N ALA A 249 -1.73 3.97 -1.55
CA ALA A 249 -2.22 3.32 -0.34
C ALA A 249 -3.33 4.12 0.35
N ILE A 250 -3.18 5.44 0.57
CA ILE A 250 -4.23 6.23 1.24
C ILE A 250 -5.51 6.33 0.41
N LEU A 251 -5.39 6.40 -0.92
CA LEU A 251 -6.54 6.35 -1.82
C LEU A 251 -7.26 5.00 -1.74
N SER A 252 -6.50 3.88 -1.72
CA SER A 252 -7.05 2.54 -1.54
C SER A 252 -7.72 2.37 -0.18
N ILE A 253 -7.09 2.84 0.90
CA ILE A 253 -7.65 2.85 2.27
C ILE A 253 -8.98 3.62 2.30
N SER A 254 -9.06 4.75 1.59
CA SER A 254 -10.27 5.57 1.51
C SER A 254 -11.42 4.79 0.85
N LEU A 255 -11.18 4.15 -0.29
CA LEU A 255 -12.18 3.33 -0.98
C LEU A 255 -12.61 2.12 -0.15
N LEU A 256 -11.65 1.43 0.47
CA LEU A 256 -11.93 0.30 1.36
C LEU A 256 -12.74 0.74 2.58
N THR A 257 -12.44 1.90 3.16
CA THR A 257 -13.20 2.45 4.28
C THR A 257 -14.68 2.69 3.91
N MET A 258 -14.92 3.25 2.72
CA MET A 258 -16.29 3.47 2.21
C MET A 258 -17.02 2.13 2.00
N TRP A 259 -16.33 1.17 1.39
CA TRP A 259 -16.92 -0.15 1.15
C TRP A 259 -17.20 -0.92 2.44
N PHE A 260 -16.21 -1.02 3.34
CA PHE A 260 -16.35 -1.77 4.60
C PHE A 260 -17.30 -1.10 5.59
N ARG A 261 -17.44 0.24 5.57
CA ARG A 261 -18.51 0.92 6.31
C ARG A 261 -19.88 0.32 5.99
N ASN A 262 -20.16 0.14 4.69
CA ASN A 262 -21.43 -0.44 4.24
C ASN A 262 -21.52 -1.94 4.60
N VAL A 263 -20.43 -2.72 4.42
CA VAL A 263 -20.39 -4.15 4.78
C VAL A 263 -20.67 -4.34 6.27
N MET A 264 -20.02 -3.55 7.13
CA MET A 264 -20.19 -3.62 8.58
C MET A 264 -21.47 -2.95 9.07
N ARG A 265 -22.15 -2.12 8.26
CA ARG A 265 -23.21 -1.18 8.67
C ARG A 265 -22.76 -0.32 9.85
N ALA A 266 -21.56 0.19 9.79
CA ALA A 266 -20.88 0.92 10.86
C ALA A 266 -21.00 2.44 10.68
N ASP A 267 -22.17 2.93 10.23
CA ASP A 267 -22.39 4.34 9.90
C ASP A 267 -22.23 5.28 11.10
N HIS A 268 -22.50 4.79 12.30
CA HIS A 268 -22.36 5.54 13.56
C HIS A 268 -20.92 5.56 14.10
N LEU A 269 -20.06 4.61 13.67
CA LEU A 269 -18.64 4.57 14.06
C LEU A 269 -17.74 5.21 13.00
N ILE A 270 -18.00 4.94 11.71
CA ILE A 270 -17.29 5.54 10.57
C ILE A 270 -18.12 6.67 10.01
N VAL A 271 -18.07 7.80 10.71
CA VAL A 271 -18.85 9.01 10.40
C VAL A 271 -18.16 9.86 9.32
N THR A 272 -18.87 10.85 8.80
CA THR A 272 -18.43 11.81 7.77
C THR A 272 -17.07 12.46 8.08
N LYS A 273 -16.74 12.67 9.37
CA LYS A 273 -15.43 13.21 9.78
C LYS A 273 -14.27 12.35 9.33
N HIS A 274 -14.39 11.02 9.36
CA HIS A 274 -13.33 10.11 8.90
C HIS A 274 -13.06 10.27 7.40
N PHE A 275 -14.09 10.45 6.58
CA PHE A 275 -13.91 10.70 5.15
C PHE A 275 -13.30 12.07 4.88
N HIS A 276 -13.67 13.08 5.69
CA HIS A 276 -13.03 14.38 5.60
C HIS A 276 -11.55 14.32 5.96
N ASP A 277 -11.15 13.53 6.97
CA ASP A 277 -9.76 13.38 7.38
C ASP A 277 -8.96 12.55 6.35
N LEU A 278 -9.52 11.44 5.83
CA LEU A 278 -8.94 10.70 4.73
C LEU A 278 -8.78 11.56 3.47
N GLY A 279 -9.78 12.38 3.16
CA GLY A 279 -9.72 13.32 2.04
C GLY A 279 -8.69 14.42 2.20
N LYS A 280 -8.44 14.92 3.43
CA LYS A 280 -7.34 15.86 3.72
C LYS A 280 -5.98 15.21 3.49
N LEU A 281 -5.80 13.97 3.96
CA LEU A 281 -4.56 13.22 3.74
C LEU A 281 -4.35 12.93 2.25
N SER A 282 -5.38 12.49 1.54
CA SER A 282 -5.32 12.26 0.09
C SER A 282 -4.93 13.54 -0.66
N PHE A 283 -5.53 14.67 -0.32
CA PHE A 283 -5.18 15.98 -0.87
C PHE A 283 -3.72 16.35 -0.59
N ALA A 284 -3.28 16.26 0.67
CA ALA A 284 -1.94 16.66 1.08
C ALA A 284 -0.86 15.79 0.40
N PHE A 285 -1.07 14.49 0.32
CA PHE A 285 -0.12 13.58 -0.32
C PHE A 285 -0.16 13.64 -1.85
N THR A 286 -1.29 14.02 -2.46
CA THR A 286 -1.32 14.35 -3.89
C THR A 286 -0.51 15.62 -4.17
N ALA A 287 -0.63 16.65 -3.32
CA ALA A 287 0.18 17.86 -3.43
C ALA A 287 1.67 17.55 -3.31
N PHE A 288 2.04 16.73 -2.33
CA PHE A 288 3.44 16.35 -2.11
C PHE A 288 3.98 15.46 -3.23
N TRP A 289 3.18 14.53 -3.76
CA TRP A 289 3.53 13.77 -4.95
C TRP A 289 3.78 14.69 -6.16
N GLY A 290 2.88 15.67 -6.39
CA GLY A 290 3.04 16.67 -7.44
C GLY A 290 4.31 17.52 -7.28
N TYR A 291 4.62 17.92 -6.06
CA TYR A 291 5.86 18.63 -5.73
C TYR A 291 7.11 17.81 -6.08
N LEU A 292 7.16 16.53 -5.69
CA LEU A 292 8.29 15.66 -6.01
C LEU A 292 8.39 15.37 -7.52
N THR A 293 7.25 15.20 -8.21
CA THR A 293 7.21 15.01 -9.66
C THR A 293 7.76 16.23 -10.39
N PHE A 294 7.30 17.42 -10.00
CA PHE A 294 7.81 18.66 -10.54
C PHE A 294 9.28 18.90 -10.19
N GLY A 295 9.67 18.65 -8.94
CA GLY A 295 11.06 18.78 -8.48
C GLY A 295 12.02 17.88 -9.26
N GLN A 296 11.64 16.61 -9.49
CA GLN A 296 12.40 15.68 -10.32
C GLN A 296 12.56 16.21 -11.76
N TYR A 297 11.47 16.67 -12.36
CA TYR A 297 11.50 17.24 -13.70
C TYR A 297 12.38 18.50 -13.77
N LEU A 298 12.21 19.43 -12.84
CA LEU A 298 12.91 20.72 -12.83
C LEU A 298 14.43 20.53 -12.73
N VAL A 299 14.90 19.64 -11.85
CA VAL A 299 16.33 19.40 -11.66
C VAL A 299 16.95 18.80 -12.92
N ILE A 300 16.30 17.81 -13.53
CA ILE A 300 16.79 17.17 -14.77
C ILE A 300 16.76 18.16 -15.93
N TRP A 301 15.68 18.94 -16.07
CA TRP A 301 15.54 19.93 -17.13
C TRP A 301 16.59 21.06 -17.02
N TYR A 302 16.80 21.56 -15.80
CA TYR A 302 17.76 22.66 -15.57
C TYR A 302 19.22 22.18 -15.62
N GLY A 303 19.51 21.01 -15.06
CA GLY A 303 20.85 20.40 -15.07
C GLY A 303 21.30 19.99 -16.47
N ASN A 304 20.35 19.60 -17.32
CA ASN A 304 20.54 19.23 -18.73
C ASN A 304 21.69 18.22 -18.96
N MET A 305 21.89 17.29 -18.04
CA MET A 305 22.88 16.24 -18.17
C MET A 305 22.38 15.14 -19.13
N PRO A 306 23.14 14.73 -20.15
CA PRO A 306 22.66 13.76 -21.15
C PRO A 306 22.15 12.45 -20.56
N GLU A 307 22.82 11.93 -19.52
CA GLU A 307 22.47 10.68 -18.85
C GLU A 307 21.10 10.76 -18.14
N GLU A 308 20.74 11.95 -17.62
CA GLU A 308 19.46 12.16 -16.93
C GLU A 308 18.35 12.58 -17.91
N THR A 309 18.67 13.45 -18.88
CA THR A 309 17.70 13.94 -19.85
C THR A 309 17.20 12.84 -20.79
N HIS A 310 18.02 11.83 -21.09
CA HIS A 310 17.62 10.66 -21.86
C HIS A 310 16.39 9.96 -21.25
N TYR A 311 16.39 9.77 -19.95
CA TYR A 311 15.26 9.16 -19.23
C TYR A 311 13.95 9.93 -19.43
N MET A 312 14.02 11.27 -19.35
CA MET A 312 12.86 12.13 -19.58
C MET A 312 12.45 12.18 -21.04
N HIS A 313 13.42 12.25 -21.95
CA HIS A 313 13.17 12.27 -23.39
C HIS A 313 12.36 11.06 -23.85
N LEU A 314 12.71 9.85 -23.39
CA LEU A 314 11.93 8.65 -23.69
C LEU A 314 10.48 8.79 -23.31
N ARG A 315 10.18 9.30 -22.09
CA ARG A 315 8.83 9.40 -21.57
C ARG A 315 8.00 10.54 -22.15
N LEU A 316 8.68 11.57 -22.64
CA LEU A 316 8.06 12.73 -23.30
C LEU A 316 8.05 12.63 -24.82
N SER A 317 8.50 11.51 -25.39
CA SER A 317 8.43 11.20 -26.81
C SER A 317 7.23 10.30 -27.15
N ALA A 318 6.74 10.38 -28.40
CA ALA A 318 5.72 9.43 -28.87
C ALA A 318 6.30 8.00 -28.91
N PRO A 319 5.51 6.96 -28.55
CA PRO A 319 4.10 7.01 -28.17
C PRO A 319 3.85 7.23 -26.65
N TRP A 320 4.92 7.35 -25.84
CA TRP A 320 4.83 7.36 -24.39
C TRP A 320 4.22 8.64 -23.81
N ILE A 321 4.45 9.78 -24.46
CA ILE A 321 3.99 11.10 -23.98
C ILE A 321 2.49 11.12 -23.66
N THR A 322 1.69 10.46 -24.48
CA THR A 322 0.22 10.42 -24.27
C THR A 322 -0.10 9.70 -22.96
N ILE A 323 0.51 8.52 -22.73
CA ILE A 323 0.25 7.72 -21.51
C ILE A 323 0.81 8.44 -20.29
N THR A 324 2.01 9.02 -20.39
CA THR A 324 2.65 9.79 -19.31
C THR A 324 1.81 10.99 -18.91
N THR A 325 1.28 11.73 -19.88
CA THR A 325 0.41 12.90 -19.63
C THR A 325 -0.91 12.47 -18.98
N ILE A 326 -1.54 11.41 -19.46
CA ILE A 326 -2.78 10.86 -18.87
C ILE A 326 -2.50 10.38 -17.44
N ALA A 327 -1.40 9.66 -17.21
CA ALA A 327 -1.01 9.18 -15.88
C ALA A 327 -0.82 10.34 -14.90
N ALA A 328 -0.07 11.37 -15.30
CA ALA A 328 0.17 12.56 -14.49
C ALA A 328 -1.13 13.33 -14.21
N ALA A 329 -1.96 13.53 -15.22
CA ALA A 329 -3.23 14.24 -15.08
C ALA A 329 -4.18 13.50 -14.10
N LEU A 330 -4.34 12.18 -14.27
CA LEU A 330 -5.19 11.37 -13.39
C LEU A 330 -4.65 11.28 -11.96
N ALA A 331 -3.32 11.14 -11.79
CA ALA A 331 -2.71 11.10 -10.47
C ALA A 331 -2.81 12.44 -9.73
N PHE A 332 -2.78 13.57 -10.45
CA PHE A 332 -2.86 14.90 -9.85
C PHE A 332 -4.29 15.44 -9.73
N LEU A 333 -5.26 14.87 -10.43
CA LEU A 333 -6.68 15.30 -10.39
C LEU A 333 -7.26 15.36 -8.95
N PRO A 334 -6.93 14.44 -8.02
CA PRO A 334 -7.38 14.53 -6.63
C PRO A 334 -6.95 15.81 -5.92
N PHE A 335 -5.87 16.47 -6.34
CA PHE A 335 -5.44 17.75 -5.77
C PHE A 335 -6.51 18.81 -5.96
N PHE A 336 -6.98 19.00 -7.17
CA PHE A 336 -8.01 20.01 -7.46
C PHE A 336 -9.37 19.64 -6.88
N GLY A 337 -9.77 18.38 -7.04
CA GLY A 337 -11.07 17.90 -6.58
C GLY A 337 -11.21 17.87 -5.07
N LEU A 338 -10.19 17.37 -4.37
CA LEU A 338 -10.20 17.25 -2.92
C LEU A 338 -9.78 18.54 -2.18
N MET A 339 -9.59 19.65 -2.86
CA MET A 339 -9.42 20.96 -2.23
C MET A 339 -10.71 21.37 -1.48
N SER A 340 -11.87 21.10 -2.05
CA SER A 340 -13.17 21.42 -1.48
C SER A 340 -13.53 20.47 -0.31
N LYS A 341 -14.09 21.03 0.79
CA LYS A 341 -14.67 20.24 1.88
C LYS A 341 -15.84 19.37 1.40
N ALA A 342 -16.68 19.93 0.53
CA ALA A 342 -17.85 19.23 0.00
C ALA A 342 -17.45 17.96 -0.76
N ALA A 343 -16.43 18.04 -1.61
CA ALA A 343 -15.95 16.90 -2.39
C ALA A 343 -15.35 15.77 -1.52
N LYS A 344 -14.76 16.10 -0.37
CA LYS A 344 -14.22 15.09 0.59
C LYS A 344 -15.34 14.36 1.35
N VAL A 345 -16.47 15.02 1.54
CA VAL A 345 -17.57 14.52 2.37
C VAL A 345 -18.63 13.81 1.53
N TYR A 346 -18.85 14.25 0.29
CA TYR A 346 -19.76 13.60 -0.64
C TYR A 346 -19.07 12.38 -1.27
N LEU A 347 -19.49 11.18 -0.85
CA LEU A 347 -18.82 9.93 -1.19
C LEU A 347 -18.66 9.69 -2.69
N PRO A 348 -19.65 9.92 -3.59
CA PRO A 348 -19.48 9.70 -5.02
C PRO A 348 -18.33 10.51 -5.64
N THR A 349 -18.18 11.78 -5.26
CA THR A 349 -17.08 12.62 -5.76
C THR A 349 -15.74 12.16 -5.21
N PHE A 350 -15.68 11.81 -3.94
CA PHE A 350 -14.45 11.28 -3.35
C PHE A 350 -14.04 9.95 -4.01
N ILE A 351 -14.98 9.03 -4.27
CA ILE A 351 -14.73 7.78 -5.00
C ILE A 351 -14.13 8.08 -6.38
N GLY A 352 -14.73 9.01 -7.14
CA GLY A 352 -14.25 9.40 -8.45
C GLY A 352 -12.80 9.91 -8.43
N PHE A 353 -12.47 10.80 -7.50
CA PHE A 353 -11.10 11.31 -7.35
C PHE A 353 -10.13 10.26 -6.83
N ALA A 354 -10.54 9.40 -5.90
CA ALA A 354 -9.70 8.32 -5.41
C ALA A 354 -9.38 7.29 -6.52
N LEU A 355 -10.37 6.93 -7.33
CA LEU A 355 -10.17 6.04 -8.47
C LEU A 355 -9.27 6.67 -9.53
N SER A 356 -9.47 7.96 -9.85
CA SER A 356 -8.59 8.64 -10.80
C SER A 356 -7.14 8.62 -10.34
N GLY A 357 -6.88 8.94 -9.07
CA GLY A 357 -5.52 8.90 -8.51
C GLY A 357 -4.91 7.50 -8.53
N LEU A 358 -5.69 6.44 -8.24
CA LEU A 358 -5.22 5.06 -8.33
C LEU A 358 -4.88 4.64 -9.75
N VAL A 359 -5.74 4.97 -10.72
CA VAL A 359 -5.46 4.69 -12.14
C VAL A 359 -4.24 5.49 -12.60
N GLY A 360 -4.13 6.77 -12.20
CA GLY A 360 -3.00 7.61 -12.53
C GLY A 360 -1.67 7.05 -11.99
N THR A 361 -1.61 6.66 -10.71
CA THR A 361 -0.42 6.05 -10.10
C THR A 361 -0.09 4.67 -10.67
N TYR A 362 -1.09 3.91 -11.11
CA TYR A 362 -0.88 2.64 -11.82
C TYR A 362 -0.26 2.85 -13.20
N LEU A 363 -0.81 3.76 -13.99
CA LEU A 363 -0.25 4.12 -15.30
C LEU A 363 1.15 4.74 -15.17
N GLN A 364 1.41 5.47 -14.10
CA GLN A 364 2.75 5.97 -13.79
C GLN A 364 3.76 4.81 -13.65
N ARG A 365 3.42 3.73 -12.93
CA ARG A 365 4.30 2.55 -12.84
C ARG A 365 4.57 1.91 -14.20
N TYR A 366 3.57 1.88 -15.06
CA TYR A 366 3.75 1.45 -16.44
C TYR A 366 4.76 2.33 -17.18
N THR A 367 4.65 3.66 -17.08
CA THR A 367 5.57 4.61 -17.72
C THR A 367 6.94 4.71 -17.03
N GLU A 368 7.10 4.24 -15.81
CA GLU A 368 8.41 4.08 -15.17
C GLU A 368 9.19 2.91 -15.77
N VAL A 369 8.52 1.81 -16.09
CA VAL A 369 9.14 0.55 -16.51
C VAL A 369 9.26 0.42 -18.02
N TYR A 370 8.17 0.60 -18.75
CA TYR A 370 8.10 0.23 -20.16
C TYR A 370 8.95 1.07 -21.09
N PRO A 371 9.04 2.40 -21.00
CA PRO A 371 9.90 3.19 -21.88
C PRO A 371 11.36 2.79 -21.81
N SER A 372 11.88 2.49 -20.64
CA SER A 372 13.26 2.04 -20.45
C SER A 372 13.53 0.66 -21.09
N LEU A 373 12.50 -0.21 -21.20
CA LEU A 373 12.63 -1.56 -21.75
C LEU A 373 12.35 -1.66 -23.25
N TYR A 374 11.56 -0.74 -23.79
CA TYR A 374 11.12 -0.80 -25.19
C TYR A 374 11.68 0.34 -26.06
N GLY A 375 12.33 1.35 -25.47
CA GLY A 375 12.79 2.52 -26.20
C GLY A 375 11.62 3.29 -26.83
N ILE A 376 11.72 3.62 -28.12
CA ILE A 376 10.69 4.35 -28.88
C ILE A 376 10.07 3.41 -29.94
N PRO A 377 9.07 2.59 -29.57
CA PRO A 377 8.35 1.73 -30.51
C PRO A 377 7.31 2.53 -31.30
N LYS A 378 6.80 1.96 -32.41
CA LYS A 378 5.68 2.58 -33.18
C LYS A 378 4.43 2.75 -32.33
N HIS A 379 4.11 1.77 -31.48
CA HIS A 379 2.95 1.77 -30.58
C HIS A 379 3.41 1.30 -29.20
N ALA A 380 2.87 1.92 -28.15
CA ALA A 380 3.08 1.46 -26.78
C ALA A 380 2.47 0.06 -26.61
N PRO A 381 3.22 -0.91 -26.03
CA PRO A 381 2.71 -2.26 -25.80
C PRO A 381 1.73 -2.27 -24.61
N LEU A 382 0.56 -1.67 -24.81
CA LEU A 382 -0.55 -1.67 -23.85
C LEU A 382 -1.70 -2.47 -24.45
N GLY A 383 -1.91 -3.68 -24.00
CA GLY A 383 -2.89 -4.59 -24.59
C GLY A 383 -3.40 -5.65 -23.61
N VAL A 384 -3.87 -6.76 -24.18
CA VAL A 384 -4.48 -7.85 -23.41
C VAL A 384 -3.54 -8.42 -22.35
N VAL A 385 -2.24 -8.48 -22.63
CA VAL A 385 -1.26 -9.03 -21.69
C VAL A 385 -1.12 -8.13 -20.46
N GLU A 386 -0.90 -6.83 -20.65
CA GLU A 386 -0.72 -5.87 -19.56
C GLU A 386 -1.98 -5.75 -18.71
N ILE A 387 -3.15 -5.66 -19.36
CA ILE A 387 -4.46 -5.60 -18.67
C ILE A 387 -4.73 -6.92 -17.96
N GLY A 388 -4.50 -8.07 -18.60
CA GLY A 388 -4.75 -9.38 -18.03
C GLY A 388 -3.89 -9.67 -16.80
N VAL A 389 -2.60 -9.32 -16.85
CA VAL A 389 -1.72 -9.46 -15.68
C VAL A 389 -2.11 -8.45 -14.58
N GLY A 390 -2.56 -7.24 -14.95
CA GLY A 390 -3.15 -6.29 -13.99
C GLY A 390 -4.39 -6.86 -13.28
N VAL A 391 -5.26 -7.53 -14.04
CA VAL A 391 -6.44 -8.22 -13.50
C VAL A 391 -6.04 -9.42 -12.61
N LEU A 392 -4.97 -10.16 -12.94
CA LEU A 392 -4.39 -11.20 -12.07
C LEU A 392 -4.01 -10.62 -10.71
N TYR A 393 -3.22 -9.55 -10.71
CA TYR A 393 -2.76 -8.93 -9.46
C TYR A 393 -3.90 -8.30 -8.65
N LEU A 394 -4.85 -7.63 -9.30
CA LEU A 394 -6.04 -7.10 -8.63
C LEU A 394 -6.88 -8.23 -7.99
N GLY A 395 -7.05 -9.34 -8.71
CA GLY A 395 -7.77 -10.52 -8.23
C GLY A 395 -7.07 -11.19 -7.04
N THR A 396 -5.78 -11.48 -7.15
CA THR A 396 -5.00 -12.13 -6.09
C THR A 396 -4.83 -11.24 -4.87
N TRP A 397 -4.58 -9.93 -5.07
CA TRP A 397 -4.57 -8.95 -4.00
C TRP A 397 -5.92 -8.90 -3.27
N GLY A 398 -7.01 -8.84 -4.03
CA GLY A 398 -8.37 -8.85 -3.50
C GLY A 398 -8.67 -10.12 -2.70
N LEU A 399 -8.28 -11.30 -3.18
CA LEU A 399 -8.44 -12.56 -2.46
C LEU A 399 -7.67 -12.59 -1.15
N CYS A 400 -6.40 -12.18 -1.13
CA CYS A 400 -5.59 -12.09 0.08
C CYS A 400 -6.22 -11.14 1.11
N TYR A 401 -6.64 -9.95 0.68
CA TYR A 401 -7.27 -8.97 1.53
C TYR A 401 -8.61 -9.45 2.10
N LEU A 402 -9.47 -10.02 1.25
CA LEU A 402 -10.75 -10.58 1.68
C LEU A 402 -10.60 -11.80 2.59
N ALA A 403 -9.58 -12.63 2.38
CA ALA A 403 -9.25 -13.74 3.25
C ALA A 403 -8.87 -13.24 4.65
N PHE A 404 -8.04 -12.19 4.75
CA PHE A 404 -7.70 -11.54 6.01
C PHE A 404 -8.94 -11.00 6.71
N MET A 405 -9.81 -10.27 6.00
CA MET A 405 -11.04 -9.72 6.55
C MET A 405 -12.09 -10.77 6.92
N ALA A 406 -11.99 -11.98 6.37
CA ALA A 406 -12.81 -13.12 6.77
C ALA A 406 -12.24 -13.86 7.99
N ALA A 407 -10.92 -13.94 8.09
CA ALA A 407 -10.23 -14.63 9.18
C ALA A 407 -10.26 -13.88 10.51
N PHE A 408 -10.30 -12.54 10.47
CA PHE A 408 -10.13 -11.66 11.62
C PHE A 408 -11.22 -10.60 11.71
N PRO A 409 -11.43 -10.00 12.91
CA PRO A 409 -12.36 -8.88 13.06
C PRO A 409 -11.96 -7.70 12.16
N LYS A 410 -12.92 -7.13 11.44
CA LYS A 410 -12.72 -6.03 10.49
C LYS A 410 -12.48 -4.66 11.15
N MET A 411 -12.54 -4.62 12.46
CA MET A 411 -12.34 -3.43 13.29
C MET A 411 -11.55 -3.82 14.54
N ARG A 412 -10.75 -2.91 15.09
CA ARG A 412 -10.08 -3.10 16.37
C ARG A 412 -11.11 -2.97 17.50
N ILE A 413 -11.50 -4.08 18.12
CA ILE A 413 -12.57 -4.12 19.12
C ILE A 413 -12.09 -3.55 20.45
N VAL A 414 -10.96 -4.03 20.94
CA VAL A 414 -10.41 -3.61 22.25
C VAL A 414 -10.15 -2.10 22.27
N MET A 415 -9.58 -1.55 21.22
CA MET A 415 -9.29 -0.11 21.12
C MET A 415 -10.54 0.76 20.97
N GLN A 416 -11.70 0.16 20.65
CA GLN A 416 -12.99 0.86 20.61
C GLN A 416 -13.74 0.80 21.96
N THR A 417 -13.66 -0.33 22.66
CA THR A 417 -14.58 -0.70 23.73
C THR A 417 -13.94 -0.87 25.12
N SER A 418 -12.59 -1.07 25.19
CA SER A 418 -11.94 -1.27 26.47
C SER A 418 -11.90 0.00 27.32
N ARG A 419 -12.18 -0.16 28.61
CA ARG A 419 -12.01 0.90 29.61
C ARG A 419 -10.55 1.29 29.85
N TYR A 420 -9.62 0.39 29.60
CA TYR A 420 -8.17 0.60 29.79
C TYR A 420 -7.49 1.32 28.63
N ARG A 421 -8.19 1.55 27.53
CA ARG A 421 -7.62 2.22 26.35
C ARG A 421 -7.11 3.63 26.62
N ASP A 422 -7.71 4.33 27.59
CA ASP A 422 -7.37 5.71 27.89
C ASP A 422 -6.09 5.79 28.75
N GLU A 423 -5.69 4.71 29.41
CA GLU A 423 -4.44 4.62 30.19
C GLU A 423 -3.18 4.70 29.31
N ILE A 424 -3.29 4.30 28.04
CA ILE A 424 -2.17 4.31 27.08
C ILE A 424 -2.17 5.57 26.20
N GLN A 425 -3.09 6.50 26.43
CA GLN A 425 -3.23 7.71 25.65
C GLN A 425 -2.89 8.92 26.52
N VAL A 426 -2.00 9.76 25.99
CA VAL A 426 -1.74 11.05 26.62
C VAL A 426 -3.05 11.85 26.63
N PRO A 427 -3.55 12.26 27.80
CA PRO A 427 -4.70 13.13 27.86
C PRO A 427 -4.41 14.45 27.13
N VAL A 428 -5.33 14.90 26.29
CA VAL A 428 -5.19 16.13 25.52
C VAL A 428 -6.36 17.05 25.80
N ASP A 429 -6.10 18.35 25.77
CA ASP A 429 -7.16 19.36 25.79
C ASP A 429 -8.04 19.18 24.53
N PRO A 430 -9.36 19.00 24.68
CA PRO A 430 -10.25 18.81 23.54
C PRO A 430 -10.38 20.03 22.63
N ARG A 431 -9.91 21.21 23.04
CA ARG A 431 -9.95 22.45 22.24
C ARG A 431 -8.65 22.68 21.48
N THR A 432 -7.52 22.58 22.17
CA THR A 432 -6.18 22.87 21.59
C THR A 432 -5.51 21.63 21.01
N MET A 433 -5.96 20.43 21.43
CA MET A 433 -5.31 19.14 21.12
C MET A 433 -3.89 19.02 21.69
N GLU A 434 -3.51 19.91 22.57
CA GLU A 434 -2.23 19.86 23.28
C GLU A 434 -2.26 18.82 24.42
N PRO A 435 -1.15 18.17 24.72
CA PRO A 435 -1.05 17.28 25.87
C PRO A 435 -1.37 18.02 27.15
N LEU A 436 -2.29 17.49 27.95
CA LEU A 436 -2.49 17.98 29.31
C LEU A 436 -1.25 17.65 30.15
N PRO A 437 -0.84 18.51 31.07
CA PRO A 437 0.25 18.21 31.99
C PRO A 437 -0.07 16.91 32.75
N ALA A 438 0.94 16.06 32.90
CA ALA A 438 0.81 14.85 33.70
C ALA A 438 0.43 15.30 35.12
N HIS A 439 -0.70 14.82 35.62
CA HIS A 439 -1.00 14.97 37.03
C HIS A 439 0.02 14.13 37.81
N GLU A 440 0.92 14.80 38.53
CA GLU A 440 1.82 14.20 39.51
C GLU A 440 1.05 13.50 40.62
#